data_55a8e0f470b26b7d0907eb2060462a5d
#
_entry.id   55a8e0f470b26b7d0907eb2060462a5d
#
_cell.length_a   1.000
_cell.length_b   1.000
_cell.length_c   1.000
_cell.angle_alpha   90.00
_cell.angle_beta   90.00
_cell.angle_gamma   90.00
#
_symmetry.space_group_name_H-M   'P 1'
#
loop_
_entity.id
_entity.type
_entity.pdbx_description
1 polymer ?
#
loop_
_entity_poly.entity_id
_entity_poly.type
_entity_poly.pdbx_seq_one_letter_code
_entity_poly.pdbx_strand_id
1 'polypeptide(L)'
;MFTGIVEGTGTVAALAVAADGGGARLEIQAPWLAGDLRLGESVAVNGCCVTVAAPVAAGFAADLVAETLRRTARGGLAAGARVNLERPMALGGRLGGHLVQGHVDGVARIIDRTPGGLGEEVRVELPPDLERYVVEKGSIAVDGVSLTVAGVGPGWFAVALVPYTLEVTTLGDRRPGDPVQLEVDVVAKYVERLVSPMRAGAYETSADGRMRQ
;
A
#
# COMPACT_ATOMS: atom_id res chain seq x y z
N MET A 1 -2.04 3.27 11.29
CA MET A 1 -2.18 1.80 11.13
C MET A 1 -3.52 1.49 10.54
N PHE A 2 -3.56 0.63 9.57
CA PHE A 2 -4.72 0.18 8.82
C PHE A 2 -4.82 -1.33 8.91
N THR A 3 -5.88 -1.89 8.35
CA THR A 3 -6.16 -3.33 8.37
C THR A 3 -6.07 -3.96 6.98
N GLY A 4 -6.08 -3.14 5.94
CA GLY A 4 -6.22 -3.56 4.55
C GLY A 4 -7.66 -3.99 4.20
N ILE A 5 -8.62 -3.62 5.03
CA ILE A 5 -10.05 -3.76 4.73
C ILE A 5 -10.54 -2.42 4.19
N VAL A 6 -10.61 -2.33 2.87
CA VAL A 6 -11.07 -1.11 2.18
C VAL A 6 -12.49 -0.79 2.61
N GLU A 7 -12.73 0.46 3.07
CA GLU A 7 -14.04 0.92 3.51
C GLU A 7 -14.90 1.42 2.34
N GLY A 8 -14.26 1.87 1.27
CA GLY A 8 -14.92 2.35 0.07
C GLY A 8 -13.93 2.91 -0.94
N THR A 9 -14.45 3.43 -2.03
CA THR A 9 -13.62 4.07 -3.06
C THR A 9 -13.87 5.56 -3.13
N GLY A 10 -12.85 6.28 -3.58
CA GLY A 10 -12.94 7.69 -3.95
C GLY A 10 -12.49 7.90 -5.39
N THR A 11 -12.59 9.14 -5.85
CA THR A 11 -12.11 9.55 -7.18
C THR A 11 -11.09 10.67 -7.03
N VAL A 12 -9.99 10.57 -7.71
CA VAL A 12 -9.00 11.65 -7.79
C VAL A 12 -9.64 12.83 -8.51
N ALA A 13 -9.84 13.94 -7.81
CA ALA A 13 -10.33 15.18 -8.40
C ALA A 13 -9.20 15.93 -9.11
N ALA A 14 -8.04 16.01 -8.45
CA ALA A 14 -6.85 16.66 -8.98
C ALA A 14 -5.57 16.08 -8.37
N LEU A 15 -4.49 16.14 -9.15
CA LEU A 15 -3.12 15.94 -8.68
C LEU A 15 -2.26 17.08 -9.23
N ALA A 16 -1.90 18.03 -8.39
CA ALA A 16 -1.08 19.18 -8.75
C ALA A 16 0.36 18.95 -8.24
N VAL A 17 1.26 18.58 -9.15
CA VAL A 17 2.69 18.39 -8.84
C VAL A 17 3.38 19.75 -8.77
N ALA A 18 4.17 19.98 -7.72
CA ALA A 18 4.96 21.20 -7.58
C ALA A 18 6.00 21.31 -8.71
N ALA A 19 6.25 22.54 -9.17
CA ALA A 19 7.14 22.81 -10.31
C ALA A 19 8.58 22.32 -10.10
N ASP A 20 9.04 22.30 -8.84
CA ASP A 20 10.35 21.79 -8.43
C ASP A 20 10.39 20.25 -8.24
N GLY A 21 9.25 19.58 -8.40
CA GLY A 21 9.10 18.15 -8.16
C GLY A 21 9.18 17.74 -6.68
N GLY A 22 9.21 18.70 -5.75
CA GLY A 22 9.37 18.47 -4.31
C GLY A 22 8.15 17.83 -3.65
N GLY A 23 7.01 17.74 -4.34
CA GLY A 23 5.78 17.14 -3.82
C GLY A 23 4.59 17.34 -4.75
N ALA A 24 3.40 17.01 -4.26
CA ALA A 24 2.14 17.26 -4.96
C ALA A 24 0.98 17.47 -3.99
N ARG A 25 -0.02 18.23 -4.43
CA ARG A 25 -1.33 18.31 -3.80
C ARG A 25 -2.27 17.33 -4.48
N LEU A 26 -2.78 16.39 -3.71
CA LEU A 26 -3.77 15.39 -4.14
C LEU A 26 -5.13 15.80 -3.58
N GLU A 27 -6.16 15.85 -4.43
CA GLU A 27 -7.55 16.04 -4.02
C GLU A 27 -8.37 14.80 -4.35
N ILE A 28 -9.10 14.29 -3.37
CA ILE A 28 -9.95 13.10 -3.47
C ILE A 28 -11.40 13.49 -3.20
N GLN A 29 -12.27 13.09 -4.11
CA GLN A 29 -13.71 13.09 -3.90
C GLN A 29 -14.12 11.74 -3.28
N ALA A 30 -14.70 11.79 -2.09
CA ALA A 30 -15.24 10.66 -1.35
C ALA A 30 -16.41 11.15 -0.48
N PRO A 31 -17.61 11.38 -1.06
CA PRO A 31 -18.74 11.98 -0.35
C PRO A 31 -19.16 11.20 0.91
N TRP A 32 -18.98 9.86 0.89
CA TRP A 32 -19.26 9.00 2.03
C TRP A 32 -18.32 9.23 3.22
N LEU A 33 -17.14 9.81 2.97
CA LEU A 33 -16.11 10.10 3.97
C LEU A 33 -16.10 11.60 4.37
N ALA A 34 -16.81 12.44 3.60
CA ALA A 34 -16.86 13.88 3.84
C ALA A 34 -17.53 14.19 5.18
N GLY A 35 -16.89 15.05 5.98
CA GLY A 35 -17.35 15.41 7.32
C GLY A 35 -16.80 14.54 8.45
N ASP A 36 -16.31 13.35 8.16
CA ASP A 36 -15.70 12.46 9.16
C ASP A 36 -14.18 12.71 9.33
N LEU A 37 -13.53 13.29 8.33
CA LEU A 37 -12.09 13.55 8.35
C LEU A 37 -11.74 14.91 8.94
N ARG A 38 -10.68 14.95 9.74
CA ARG A 38 -10.12 16.16 10.33
C ARG A 38 -8.72 16.44 9.78
N LEU A 39 -8.35 17.71 9.82
CA LEU A 39 -6.97 18.11 9.52
C LEU A 39 -5.97 17.33 10.37
N GLY A 40 -4.94 16.76 9.73
CA GLY A 40 -3.89 15.99 10.38
C GLY A 40 -4.20 14.50 10.56
N GLU A 41 -5.40 14.03 10.25
CA GLU A 41 -5.72 12.59 10.26
C GLU A 41 -5.07 11.88 9.08
N SER A 42 -4.80 10.58 9.27
CA SER A 42 -4.30 9.73 8.21
C SER A 42 -5.43 9.08 7.43
N VAL A 43 -5.24 8.87 6.14
CA VAL A 43 -6.10 8.04 5.28
C VAL A 43 -5.19 7.19 4.40
N ALA A 44 -5.51 5.92 4.19
CA ALA A 44 -4.85 5.11 3.18
C ALA A 44 -5.52 5.34 1.82
N VAL A 45 -4.74 5.73 0.82
CA VAL A 45 -5.16 5.90 -0.58
C VAL A 45 -4.44 4.87 -1.43
N ASN A 46 -5.16 3.87 -1.96
CA ASN A 46 -4.56 2.68 -2.58
C ASN A 46 -3.44 2.08 -1.72
N GLY A 47 -3.63 2.03 -0.39
CA GLY A 47 -2.63 1.51 0.54
C GLY A 47 -1.49 2.47 0.88
N CYS A 48 -1.45 3.68 0.33
CA CYS A 48 -0.49 4.71 0.72
C CYS A 48 -1.07 5.58 1.83
N CYS A 49 -0.43 5.62 2.99
CA CYS A 49 -0.81 6.50 4.09
C CYS A 49 -0.51 7.96 3.71
N VAL A 50 -1.55 8.78 3.69
CA VAL A 50 -1.45 10.22 3.48
C VAL A 50 -2.09 10.98 4.63
N THR A 51 -1.63 12.20 4.88
CA THR A 51 -2.20 13.06 5.92
C THR A 51 -3.17 14.05 5.30
N VAL A 52 -4.37 14.15 5.87
CA VAL A 52 -5.36 15.15 5.48
C VAL A 52 -4.81 16.56 5.75
N ALA A 53 -4.53 17.27 4.68
CA ALA A 53 -4.03 18.65 4.72
C ALA A 53 -5.18 19.67 4.67
N ALA A 54 -6.34 19.29 4.14
CA ALA A 54 -7.58 20.06 4.23
C ALA A 54 -8.79 19.15 3.99
N PRO A 55 -9.82 19.17 4.85
CA PRO A 55 -11.14 18.67 4.49
C PRO A 55 -11.73 19.57 3.39
N VAL A 56 -12.42 18.96 2.41
CA VAL A 56 -13.16 19.67 1.37
C VAL A 56 -14.62 19.19 1.35
N ALA A 57 -15.50 19.92 0.70
CA ALA A 57 -16.95 19.66 0.78
C ALA A 57 -17.37 18.24 0.40
N ALA A 58 -16.64 17.58 -0.52
CA ALA A 58 -16.94 16.23 -0.99
C ALA A 58 -15.80 15.22 -0.74
N GLY A 59 -14.91 15.49 0.24
CA GLY A 59 -13.77 14.60 0.51
C GLY A 59 -12.64 15.30 1.23
N PHE A 60 -11.41 15.16 0.72
CA PHE A 60 -10.23 15.74 1.36
C PHE A 60 -9.12 16.05 0.35
N ALA A 61 -8.20 16.90 0.78
CA ALA A 61 -6.93 17.12 0.11
C ALA A 61 -5.77 16.66 1.00
N ALA A 62 -4.72 16.13 0.39
CA ALA A 62 -3.51 15.68 1.06
C ALA A 62 -2.27 16.22 0.34
N ASP A 63 -1.21 16.49 1.09
CA ASP A 63 0.08 16.85 0.54
C ASP A 63 0.98 15.61 0.48
N LEU A 64 1.49 15.32 -0.72
CA LEU A 64 2.37 14.19 -0.99
C LEU A 64 3.81 14.69 -1.09
N VAL A 65 4.72 14.13 -0.31
CA VAL A 65 6.15 14.41 -0.43
C VAL A 65 6.75 13.67 -1.62
N ALA A 66 7.92 14.12 -2.10
CA ALA A 66 8.60 13.54 -3.26
C ALA A 66 8.83 12.02 -3.12
N GLU A 67 9.13 11.53 -1.91
CA GLU A 67 9.29 10.09 -1.64
C GLU A 67 8.01 9.32 -1.91
N THR A 68 6.86 9.81 -1.44
CA THR A 68 5.55 9.20 -1.71
C THR A 68 5.29 9.13 -3.21
N LEU A 69 5.52 10.23 -3.94
CA LEU A 69 5.35 10.26 -5.40
C LEU A 69 6.27 9.28 -6.13
N ARG A 70 7.45 9.02 -5.58
CA ARG A 70 8.42 8.08 -6.17
C ARG A 70 8.05 6.63 -5.93
N ARG A 71 7.53 6.32 -4.72
CA ARG A 71 7.18 4.96 -4.28
C ARG A 71 5.80 4.49 -4.71
N THR A 72 4.95 5.39 -5.16
CA THR A 72 3.57 5.06 -5.52
C THR A 72 3.37 5.02 -7.03
N ALA A 73 2.34 4.35 -7.49
CA ALA A 73 1.96 4.28 -8.89
C ALA A 73 1.38 5.63 -9.37
N ARG A 74 2.26 6.57 -9.73
CA ARG A 74 1.86 7.91 -10.20
C ARG A 74 0.79 7.88 -11.30
N GLY A 75 0.86 6.91 -12.22
CA GLY A 75 -0.10 6.76 -13.30
C GLY A 75 -1.51 6.39 -12.83
N GLY A 76 -1.64 5.84 -11.62
CA GLY A 76 -2.93 5.51 -11.02
C GLY A 76 -3.61 6.67 -10.29
N LEU A 77 -2.95 7.81 -10.15
CA LEU A 77 -3.48 9.00 -9.45
C LEU A 77 -3.89 10.13 -10.40
N ALA A 78 -4.11 9.86 -11.67
CA ALA A 78 -4.62 10.85 -12.61
C ALA A 78 -6.05 11.28 -12.26
N ALA A 79 -6.41 12.52 -12.59
CA ALA A 79 -7.77 13.01 -12.40
C ALA A 79 -8.81 12.06 -13.05
N GLY A 80 -9.87 11.75 -12.34
CA GLY A 80 -10.88 10.76 -12.72
C GLY A 80 -10.56 9.31 -12.30
N ALA A 81 -9.33 9.00 -11.85
CA ALA A 81 -8.99 7.65 -11.39
C ALA A 81 -9.70 7.30 -10.08
N ARG A 82 -10.20 6.07 -9.99
CA ARG A 82 -10.74 5.50 -8.74
C ARG A 82 -9.60 5.04 -7.83
N VAL A 83 -9.76 5.23 -6.54
CA VAL A 83 -8.80 4.80 -5.51
C VAL A 83 -9.51 4.13 -4.35
N ASN A 84 -8.87 3.12 -3.76
CA ASN A 84 -9.31 2.50 -2.52
C ASN A 84 -9.02 3.42 -1.34
N LEU A 85 -9.95 3.50 -0.40
CA LEU A 85 -9.82 4.33 0.79
C LEU A 85 -10.09 3.51 2.05
N GLU A 86 -9.25 3.73 3.07
CA GLU A 86 -9.42 3.17 4.40
C GLU A 86 -8.99 4.20 5.44
N ARG A 87 -9.81 4.40 6.48
CA ARG A 87 -9.44 5.19 7.66
C ARG A 87 -8.56 4.38 8.60
N PRO A 88 -7.76 5.03 9.47
CA PRO A 88 -6.98 4.32 10.47
C PRO A 88 -7.89 3.50 11.38
N MET A 89 -7.44 2.30 11.72
CA MET A 89 -8.13 1.46 12.69
C MET A 89 -8.24 2.18 14.04
N ALA A 90 -9.44 2.28 14.57
CA ALA A 90 -9.66 2.82 15.91
C ALA A 90 -9.04 1.92 16.98
N LEU A 91 -8.59 2.52 18.09
CA LEU A 91 -8.13 1.73 19.24
C LEU A 91 -9.27 0.85 19.76
N GLY A 92 -9.01 -0.47 19.85
CA GLY A 92 -10.04 -1.46 20.18
C GLY A 92 -10.88 -1.91 18.98
N GLY A 93 -10.61 -1.40 17.77
CA GLY A 93 -11.21 -1.87 16.51
C GLY A 93 -10.82 -3.30 16.16
N ARG A 94 -11.55 -3.92 15.24
CA ARG A 94 -11.25 -5.27 14.76
C ARG A 94 -10.16 -5.22 13.69
N LEU A 95 -9.15 -6.07 13.82
CA LEU A 95 -8.17 -6.31 12.76
C LEU A 95 -8.72 -7.38 11.81
N GLY A 96 -9.48 -6.95 10.79
CA GLY A 96 -10.13 -7.86 9.84
C GLY A 96 -9.19 -8.46 8.77
N GLY A 97 -8.08 -7.78 8.47
CA GLY A 97 -7.03 -8.22 7.56
C GLY A 97 -5.73 -8.53 8.30
N HIS A 98 -4.67 -7.76 8.01
CA HIS A 98 -3.39 -7.86 8.70
C HIS A 98 -2.88 -6.46 9.10
N LEU A 99 -1.69 -6.37 9.71
CA LEU A 99 -1.10 -5.09 10.09
C LEU A 99 -0.60 -4.35 8.85
N VAL A 100 -1.37 -3.38 8.36
CA VAL A 100 -1.02 -2.52 7.23
C VAL A 100 -0.62 -1.15 7.75
N GLN A 101 0.55 -0.68 7.35
CA GLN A 101 1.08 0.61 7.80
C GLN A 101 0.69 1.76 6.86
N GLY A 102 0.41 1.45 5.59
CA GLY A 102 0.27 2.41 4.52
C GLY A 102 1.64 2.82 3.95
N HIS A 103 2.65 1.99 4.12
CA HIS A 103 4.01 2.24 3.68
C HIS A 103 4.33 1.37 2.46
N VAL A 104 3.97 1.89 1.29
CA VAL A 104 4.16 1.20 0.01
C VAL A 104 5.64 0.84 -0.20
N ASP A 105 5.91 -0.45 -0.39
CA ASP A 105 7.24 -0.98 -0.64
C ASP A 105 7.65 -0.85 -2.10
N GLY A 106 6.69 -1.04 -3.00
CA GLY A 106 6.93 -0.99 -4.43
C GLY A 106 5.66 -0.97 -5.26
N VAL A 107 5.87 -0.88 -6.56
CA VAL A 107 4.82 -0.96 -7.58
C VAL A 107 5.11 -2.16 -8.45
N ALA A 108 4.09 -2.95 -8.71
CA ALA A 108 4.13 -4.10 -9.60
C ALA A 108 3.00 -4.02 -10.63
N ARG A 109 2.99 -4.94 -11.59
CA ARG A 109 1.92 -5.02 -12.59
C ARG A 109 1.12 -6.29 -12.42
N ILE A 110 -0.15 -6.23 -12.76
CA ILE A 110 -0.96 -7.43 -12.94
C ILE A 110 -0.45 -8.15 -14.19
N ILE A 111 -0.10 -9.43 -14.05
CA ILE A 111 0.36 -10.28 -15.14
C ILE A 111 -0.84 -10.88 -15.87
N ASP A 112 -1.75 -11.48 -15.10
CA ASP A 112 -2.88 -12.24 -15.62
C ASP A 112 -4.05 -12.27 -14.66
N ARG A 113 -5.24 -12.54 -15.19
CA ARG A 113 -6.48 -12.73 -14.44
C ARG A 113 -7.20 -13.95 -14.97
N THR A 114 -7.42 -14.93 -14.12
CA THR A 114 -8.09 -16.18 -14.48
C THR A 114 -9.39 -16.31 -13.70
N PRO A 115 -10.55 -16.23 -14.35
CA PRO A 115 -11.83 -16.52 -13.70
C PRO A 115 -11.83 -17.96 -13.13
N GLY A 116 -12.30 -18.10 -11.88
CA GLY A 116 -12.33 -19.41 -11.23
C GLY A 116 -13.39 -19.48 -10.15
N GLY A 117 -14.29 -20.46 -10.23
CA GLY A 117 -15.33 -20.67 -9.21
C GLY A 117 -16.22 -19.44 -9.01
N LEU A 118 -16.23 -18.89 -7.79
CA LEU A 118 -17.00 -17.69 -7.43
C LEU A 118 -16.20 -16.38 -7.52
N GLY A 119 -14.96 -16.41 -7.99
CA GLY A 119 -14.09 -15.24 -8.03
C GLY A 119 -13.03 -15.34 -9.12
N GLU A 120 -11.90 -14.72 -8.92
CA GLU A 120 -10.78 -14.71 -9.86
C GLU A 120 -9.45 -14.95 -9.15
N GLU A 121 -8.56 -15.70 -9.79
CA GLU A 121 -7.13 -15.69 -9.47
C GLU A 121 -6.47 -14.54 -10.23
N VAL A 122 -5.73 -13.70 -9.51
CA VAL A 122 -4.96 -12.61 -10.09
C VAL A 122 -3.49 -12.86 -9.81
N ARG A 123 -2.68 -12.90 -10.88
CA ARG A 123 -1.22 -12.96 -10.80
C ARG A 123 -0.63 -11.57 -10.92
N VAL A 124 0.30 -11.29 -10.04
CA VAL A 124 0.97 -10.00 -9.94
C VAL A 124 2.48 -10.23 -10.00
N GLU A 125 3.20 -9.35 -10.67
CA GLU A 125 4.67 -9.34 -10.64
C GLU A 125 5.16 -9.27 -9.20
N LEU A 126 6.22 -10.00 -8.90
CA LEU A 126 6.89 -9.95 -7.61
C LEU A 126 8.29 -9.36 -7.81
N PRO A 127 8.49 -8.08 -7.42
CA PRO A 127 9.80 -7.46 -7.49
C PRO A 127 10.85 -8.26 -6.70
N PRO A 128 12.07 -8.45 -7.22
CA PRO A 128 13.11 -9.27 -6.56
C PRO A 128 13.40 -8.85 -5.12
N ASP A 129 13.32 -7.55 -4.84
CA ASP A 129 13.57 -7.00 -3.50
C ASP A 129 12.49 -7.40 -2.48
N LEU A 130 11.31 -7.79 -2.96
CA LEU A 130 10.17 -8.18 -2.12
C LEU A 130 9.98 -9.70 -2.02
N GLU A 131 10.63 -10.50 -2.86
CA GLU A 131 10.44 -11.97 -2.91
C GLU A 131 10.58 -12.65 -1.54
N ARG A 132 11.57 -12.23 -0.76
CA ARG A 132 11.87 -12.83 0.57
C ARG A 132 10.77 -12.62 1.61
N TYR A 133 9.87 -11.65 1.39
CA TYR A 133 8.80 -11.31 2.32
C TYR A 133 7.46 -11.92 1.95
N VAL A 134 7.33 -12.46 0.73
CA VAL A 134 6.07 -12.99 0.22
C VAL A 134 6.11 -14.51 0.27
N VAL A 135 5.21 -15.08 1.06
CA VAL A 135 5.13 -16.54 1.25
C VAL A 135 3.73 -17.04 0.96
N GLU A 136 3.62 -18.25 0.45
CA GLU A 136 2.32 -18.88 0.24
C GLU A 136 1.53 -18.95 1.55
N LYS A 137 0.24 -18.60 1.50
CA LYS A 137 -0.68 -18.42 2.64
C LYS A 137 -0.31 -17.29 3.61
N GLY A 138 0.70 -16.49 3.30
CA GLY A 138 0.98 -15.24 4.00
C GLY A 138 0.05 -14.11 3.54
N SER A 139 0.20 -12.95 4.19
CA SER A 139 -0.55 -11.73 3.87
C SER A 139 0.27 -10.77 3.03
N ILE A 140 -0.41 -10.06 2.14
CA ILE A 140 0.13 -8.93 1.38
C ILE A 140 -0.97 -7.90 1.14
N ALA A 141 -0.63 -6.61 1.14
CA ALA A 141 -1.56 -5.57 0.72
C ALA A 141 -1.29 -5.20 -0.75
N VAL A 142 -2.35 -5.25 -1.58
CA VAL A 142 -2.33 -4.86 -3.00
C VAL A 142 -3.31 -3.70 -3.19
N ASP A 143 -2.84 -2.54 -3.61
CA ASP A 143 -3.63 -1.28 -3.61
C ASP A 143 -4.39 -1.07 -2.28
N GLY A 144 -3.76 -1.42 -1.15
CA GLY A 144 -4.32 -1.31 0.19
C GLY A 144 -5.29 -2.42 0.58
N VAL A 145 -5.56 -3.38 -0.27
CA VAL A 145 -6.43 -4.52 0.03
C VAL A 145 -5.60 -5.64 0.65
N SER A 146 -5.94 -6.06 1.86
CA SER A 146 -5.35 -7.22 2.54
C SER A 146 -5.77 -8.52 1.85
N LEU A 147 -4.81 -9.26 1.33
CA LEU A 147 -5.05 -10.48 0.57
C LEU A 147 -4.17 -11.61 1.07
N THR A 148 -4.68 -12.83 0.95
CA THR A 148 -3.91 -14.04 1.18
C THR A 148 -3.20 -14.46 -0.10
N VAL A 149 -1.91 -14.69 -0.03
CA VAL A 149 -1.11 -15.23 -1.13
C VAL A 149 -1.54 -16.67 -1.42
N ALA A 150 -2.10 -16.90 -2.59
CA ALA A 150 -2.57 -18.22 -3.02
C ALA A 150 -1.46 -19.10 -3.59
N GLY A 151 -0.43 -18.48 -4.17
CA GLY A 151 0.75 -19.15 -4.71
C GLY A 151 1.87 -18.18 -4.98
N VAL A 152 3.10 -18.68 -5.03
CA VAL A 152 4.32 -17.92 -5.32
C VAL A 152 5.14 -18.69 -6.35
N GLY A 153 5.72 -17.98 -7.30
CA GLY A 153 6.67 -18.53 -8.27
C GLY A 153 7.74 -17.52 -8.64
N PRO A 154 8.69 -17.88 -9.49
CA PRO A 154 9.76 -16.98 -9.89
C PRO A 154 9.22 -15.68 -10.52
N GLY A 155 9.40 -14.55 -9.82
CA GLY A 155 8.98 -13.23 -10.28
C GLY A 155 7.47 -12.96 -10.24
N TRP A 156 6.66 -13.78 -9.58
CA TRP A 156 5.22 -13.56 -9.44
C TRP A 156 4.65 -14.15 -8.15
N PHE A 157 3.54 -13.60 -7.71
CA PHE A 157 2.64 -14.21 -6.74
C PHE A 157 1.19 -14.16 -7.25
N ALA A 158 0.34 -15.02 -6.70
CA ALA A 158 -1.08 -15.06 -7.00
C ALA A 158 -1.92 -14.78 -5.76
N VAL A 159 -3.06 -14.14 -5.96
CA VAL A 159 -4.10 -13.91 -4.95
C VAL A 159 -5.45 -14.33 -5.51
N ALA A 160 -6.35 -14.82 -4.65
CA ALA A 160 -7.72 -15.13 -5.03
C ALA A 160 -8.64 -13.99 -4.57
N LEU A 161 -9.33 -13.36 -5.50
CA LEU A 161 -10.28 -12.29 -5.24
C LEU A 161 -11.70 -12.86 -5.22
N VAL A 162 -12.38 -12.69 -4.08
CA VAL A 162 -13.80 -13.05 -3.95
C VAL A 162 -14.69 -11.99 -4.59
N PRO A 163 -15.94 -12.29 -4.98
CA PRO A 163 -16.82 -11.33 -5.65
C PRO A 163 -16.97 -10.01 -4.93
N TYR A 164 -17.10 -10.04 -3.61
CA TYR A 164 -17.23 -8.82 -2.81
C TYR A 164 -15.99 -7.91 -2.95
N THR A 165 -14.78 -8.46 -2.91
CA THR A 165 -13.54 -7.69 -3.10
C THR A 165 -13.49 -7.06 -4.49
N LEU A 166 -13.92 -7.78 -5.53
CA LEU A 166 -13.99 -7.27 -6.90
C LEU A 166 -14.99 -6.12 -7.02
N GLU A 167 -16.11 -6.18 -6.30
CA GLU A 167 -17.16 -5.17 -6.35
C GLU A 167 -16.78 -3.88 -5.60
N VAL A 168 -16.22 -4.01 -4.38
CA VAL A 168 -16.05 -2.86 -3.49
C VAL A 168 -14.68 -2.19 -3.59
N THR A 169 -13.72 -2.77 -4.34
CA THR A 169 -12.38 -2.22 -4.52
C THR A 169 -12.06 -1.92 -5.97
N THR A 170 -10.99 -1.16 -6.19
CA THR A 170 -10.48 -0.89 -7.55
C THR A 170 -9.88 -2.13 -8.23
N LEU A 171 -9.61 -3.22 -7.49
CA LEU A 171 -9.06 -4.44 -8.06
C LEU A 171 -10.01 -5.11 -9.06
N GLY A 172 -11.32 -4.87 -8.96
CA GLY A 172 -12.29 -5.33 -9.95
C GLY A 172 -12.14 -4.66 -11.33
N ASP A 173 -11.64 -3.43 -11.37
CA ASP A 173 -11.44 -2.65 -12.60
C ASP A 173 -10.08 -2.89 -13.25
N ARG A 174 -9.11 -3.40 -12.49
CA ARG A 174 -7.71 -3.59 -12.94
C ARG A 174 -7.60 -4.67 -14.02
N ARG A 175 -6.71 -4.46 -14.97
CA ARG A 175 -6.46 -5.36 -16.10
C ARG A 175 -4.99 -5.80 -16.12
N PRO A 176 -4.65 -6.88 -16.83
CA PRO A 176 -3.24 -7.21 -17.12
C PRO A 176 -2.49 -5.99 -17.69
N GLY A 177 -1.30 -5.72 -17.12
CA GLY A 177 -0.48 -4.55 -17.42
C GLY A 177 -0.72 -3.35 -16.49
N ASP A 178 -1.85 -3.28 -15.77
CA ASP A 178 -2.11 -2.18 -14.86
C ASP A 178 -1.18 -2.23 -13.63
N PRO A 179 -0.70 -1.06 -13.18
CA PRO A 179 0.13 -0.98 -11.98
C PRO A 179 -0.72 -1.13 -10.71
N VAL A 180 -0.16 -1.80 -9.71
CA VAL A 180 -0.70 -1.91 -8.35
C VAL A 180 0.41 -1.64 -7.34
N GLN A 181 0.04 -1.05 -6.21
CA GLN A 181 0.95 -0.78 -5.10
C GLN A 181 1.03 -2.00 -4.18
N LEU A 182 2.22 -2.33 -3.74
CA LEU A 182 2.47 -3.46 -2.83
C LEU A 182 2.99 -2.96 -1.49
N GLU A 183 2.43 -3.50 -0.42
CA GLU A 183 3.02 -3.44 0.91
C GLU A 183 3.10 -4.87 1.45
N VAL A 184 4.31 -5.36 1.73
CA VAL A 184 4.51 -6.67 2.33
C VAL A 184 4.20 -6.64 3.83
N ASP A 185 3.86 -7.79 4.41
CA ASP A 185 3.58 -7.88 5.84
C ASP A 185 4.78 -7.37 6.66
N VAL A 186 4.55 -6.37 7.49
CA VAL A 186 5.58 -5.74 8.32
C VAL A 186 6.26 -6.74 9.26
N VAL A 187 5.57 -7.81 9.66
CA VAL A 187 6.14 -8.87 10.50
C VAL A 187 7.31 -9.54 9.77
N ALA A 188 7.21 -9.78 8.47
CA ALA A 188 8.29 -10.36 7.69
C ALA A 188 9.55 -9.48 7.69
N LYS A 189 9.39 -8.16 7.61
CA LYS A 189 10.51 -7.19 7.67
C LYS A 189 11.20 -7.22 9.04
N TYR A 190 10.43 -7.26 10.13
CA TYR A 190 11.01 -7.35 11.47
C TYR A 190 11.68 -8.69 11.71
N VAL A 191 11.09 -9.80 11.26
CA VAL A 191 11.72 -11.12 11.35
C VAL A 191 13.05 -11.12 10.59
N GLU A 192 13.07 -10.64 9.34
CA GLU A 192 14.33 -10.54 8.59
C GLU A 192 15.38 -9.74 9.36
N ARG A 193 15.02 -8.58 9.88
CA ARG A 193 15.97 -7.72 10.61
C ARG A 193 16.54 -8.41 11.84
N LEU A 194 15.73 -9.18 12.56
CA LEU A 194 16.13 -9.86 13.80
C LEU A 194 16.95 -11.13 13.54
N VAL A 195 16.68 -11.87 12.45
CA VAL A 195 17.40 -13.11 12.12
C VAL A 195 18.60 -12.87 11.22
N SER A 196 18.68 -11.73 10.54
CA SER A 196 19.85 -11.36 9.73
C SER A 196 21.06 -11.23 10.66
N PRO A 197 22.18 -11.91 10.37
CA PRO A 197 23.38 -11.77 11.20
C PRO A 197 23.74 -10.28 11.26
N MET A 198 23.88 -9.77 12.48
CA MET A 198 24.44 -8.43 12.68
C MET A 198 25.78 -8.43 11.93
N ARG A 199 25.94 -7.54 10.96
CA ARG A 199 27.22 -7.41 10.25
C ARG A 199 28.28 -7.16 11.32
N ALA A 200 29.11 -8.17 11.58
CA ALA A 200 30.31 -8.03 12.37
C ALA A 200 31.18 -6.99 11.67
N GLY A 201 31.16 -5.73 12.08
CA GLY A 201 31.87 -4.66 11.40
C GLY A 201 31.56 -3.25 11.90
N ALA A 202 30.63 -3.08 12.83
CA ALA A 202 30.32 -1.76 13.41
C ALA A 202 31.09 -1.44 14.69
N TYR A 203 31.90 -2.35 15.18
CA TYR A 203 32.82 -2.10 16.31
C TYR A 203 34.23 -2.49 15.91
N GLU A 204 34.90 -1.64 15.15
CA GLU A 204 36.37 -1.64 15.14
C GLU A 204 36.83 -1.19 16.54
N THR A 205 37.18 -2.13 17.35
CA THR A 205 38.02 -1.83 18.53
C THR A 205 39.34 -1.31 18.01
N SER A 206 39.61 -0.01 18.16
CA SER A 206 40.95 0.53 17.95
C SER A 206 41.91 -0.29 18.78
N ALA A 207 43.14 -0.52 18.28
CA ALA A 207 44.21 -1.23 18.98
C ALA A 207 44.53 -0.67 20.38
N ASP A 208 43.87 0.38 20.81
CA ASP A 208 44.04 1.13 22.05
C ASP A 208 42.93 0.86 23.12
N GLY A 209 41.99 -0.06 22.83
CA GLY A 209 40.98 -0.49 23.82
C GLY A 209 39.95 0.59 24.25
N ARG A 210 39.82 1.70 23.52
CA ARG A 210 38.85 2.76 23.84
C ARG A 210 37.66 2.71 22.87
N MET A 211 36.47 2.57 23.44
CA MET A 211 35.19 2.77 22.69
C MET A 211 35.09 4.24 22.25
N ARG A 212 34.95 4.49 20.96
CA ARG A 212 34.52 5.80 20.47
C ARG A 212 33.00 5.78 20.31
N GLN A 213 32.38 6.81 20.90
CA GLN A 213 30.94 7.10 20.75
C GLN A 213 30.62 7.59 19.33
#